data_b596aa50750b02468f5f095348b83d8a
#
_entry.id   b596aa50750b02468f5f095348b83d8a
#
_cell.length_a   1.000
_cell.length_b   1.000
_cell.length_c   1.000
_cell.angle_alpha   90.00
_cell.angle_beta   90.00
_cell.angle_gamma   90.00
#
_symmetry.space_group_name_H-M   'P 1'
#
loop_
_entity.id
_entity.type
_entity.pdbx_description
1 polymer ?
#
loop_
_entity_poly.entity_id
_entity_poly.type
_entity_poly.pdbx_seq_one_letter_code
_entity_poly.pdbx_strand_id
1 'polypeptide(L)'
;KEGPGAGAHYSNAKEIDKINPFSVRNGWLDKKNYLVRFRLDDFENTGNVLLSFSATKRKGILTIKLNDEVVYEYAPKHVNIVVKLEKALLKSENKLEFSVSSVGISFWETNEYDLENIVIVGDITDTSRQESKNVFELTDAEFLNLESATLRFVPYCSGVRDIGTLAVSVNNREVYSAVPVCDDPVKPIPILGALSAGENNVVFKTTKGIYS
;
A
#
# COMPACT_ATOMS: atom_id res chain seq x y z
N LYS A 1 -12.22 23.13 -22.45
CA LYS A 1 -11.76 23.35 -21.07
C LYS A 1 -11.24 21.99 -20.58
N GLU A 2 -9.93 21.91 -20.38
CA GLU A 2 -9.31 20.75 -19.74
C GLU A 2 -9.88 20.62 -18.34
N GLY A 3 -10.52 19.50 -18.04
CA GLY A 3 -10.95 19.16 -16.67
C GLY A 3 -9.73 18.89 -15.80
N PRO A 4 -9.81 19.04 -14.47
CA PRO A 4 -8.71 18.72 -13.58
C PRO A 4 -8.40 17.24 -13.70
N GLY A 5 -7.14 16.93 -14.07
CA GLY A 5 -6.64 15.58 -14.18
C GLY A 5 -6.81 14.80 -12.88
N ALA A 6 -7.22 13.55 -12.95
CA ALA A 6 -7.33 12.66 -11.80
C ALA A 6 -5.94 12.39 -11.21
N GLY A 7 -5.73 12.96 -10.06
CA GLY A 7 -4.75 12.69 -9.02
C GLY A 7 -3.30 12.36 -9.35
N ALA A 8 -2.40 13.19 -8.87
CA ALA A 8 -0.98 12.88 -8.77
C ALA A 8 -0.74 11.74 -7.76
N HIS A 9 0.05 10.75 -8.16
CA HIS A 9 0.49 9.67 -7.29
C HIS A 9 1.55 10.19 -6.31
N TYR A 10 1.21 10.31 -5.05
CA TYR A 10 2.19 10.60 -4.01
C TYR A 10 2.45 9.34 -3.20
N SER A 11 3.61 8.74 -3.40
CA SER A 11 4.17 7.75 -2.48
C SER A 11 4.82 8.52 -1.34
N ASN A 12 4.23 8.48 -0.16
CA ASN A 12 4.80 9.07 1.04
C ASN A 12 5.21 7.95 2.00
N ALA A 13 6.49 7.90 2.35
CA ALA A 13 6.95 7.06 3.43
C ALA A 13 6.23 7.47 4.73
N LYS A 14 5.43 6.57 5.27
CA LYS A 14 4.69 6.78 6.51
C LYS A 14 5.19 5.82 7.57
N GLU A 15 5.31 6.30 8.81
CA GLU A 15 5.53 5.45 9.97
C GLU A 15 4.27 4.57 10.17
N ILE A 16 4.47 3.26 10.07
CA ILE A 16 3.42 2.27 10.28
C ILE A 16 3.35 1.91 11.75
N ASP A 17 4.52 1.66 12.37
CA ASP A 17 4.60 1.32 13.79
C ASP A 17 5.96 1.72 14.37
N LYS A 18 5.97 2.04 15.66
CA LYS A 18 7.16 2.34 16.44
C LYS A 18 7.21 1.46 17.67
N ILE A 19 8.28 0.70 17.78
CA ILE A 19 8.42 -0.35 18.78
C ILE A 19 9.38 0.13 19.88
N ASN A 20 9.01 -0.12 21.13
CA ASN A 20 9.87 0.19 22.27
C ASN A 20 11.17 -0.63 22.24
N PRO A 21 12.29 -0.10 22.76
CA PRO A 21 13.53 -0.84 22.87
C PRO A 21 13.36 -2.15 23.63
N PHE A 22 14.05 -3.19 23.15
CA PHE A 22 14.06 -4.50 23.79
C PHE A 22 15.38 -5.23 23.56
N SER A 23 15.59 -6.31 24.34
CA SER A 23 16.75 -7.20 24.17
C SER A 23 16.29 -8.60 23.80
N VAL A 24 17.09 -9.24 22.97
CA VAL A 24 17.02 -10.70 22.69
C VAL A 24 18.31 -11.35 23.12
N ARG A 25 18.24 -12.53 23.72
CA ARG A 25 19.41 -13.26 24.19
C ARG A 25 19.24 -14.77 24.13
N ASN A 26 20.36 -15.47 24.03
CA ASN A 26 20.40 -16.91 24.04
C ASN A 26 21.69 -17.38 24.70
N GLY A 27 21.61 -17.67 25.98
CA GLY A 27 22.60 -18.33 26.81
C GLY A 27 22.15 -19.75 27.13
N TRP A 28 22.98 -20.49 27.87
CA TRP A 28 22.68 -21.89 28.18
C TRP A 28 21.44 -22.05 29.07
N LEU A 29 21.22 -21.15 30.03
CA LEU A 29 20.08 -21.18 30.96
C LEU A 29 19.05 -20.07 30.73
N ASP A 30 19.31 -19.14 29.81
CA ASP A 30 18.48 -17.96 29.61
C ASP A 30 18.30 -17.67 28.11
N LYS A 31 17.11 -17.96 27.62
CA LYS A 31 16.71 -17.67 26.24
C LYS A 31 15.53 -16.71 26.24
N LYS A 32 15.69 -15.59 25.56
CA LYS A 32 14.64 -14.57 25.39
C LYS A 32 14.53 -14.17 23.92
N ASN A 33 13.48 -14.59 23.28
CA ASN A 33 13.06 -14.06 21.98
C ASN A 33 12.10 -12.89 22.20
N TYR A 34 11.91 -12.06 21.20
CA TYR A 34 10.94 -10.97 21.24
C TYR A 34 9.99 -11.04 20.06
N LEU A 35 8.71 -10.81 20.33
CA LEU A 35 7.65 -10.87 19.35
C LEU A 35 6.98 -9.50 19.22
N VAL A 36 6.92 -8.99 18.01
CA VAL A 36 6.20 -7.77 17.62
C VAL A 36 5.05 -8.14 16.73
N ARG A 37 3.90 -7.50 16.93
CA ARG A 37 2.79 -7.56 15.97
C ARG A 37 2.53 -6.16 15.47
N PHE A 38 2.35 -6.02 14.16
CA PHE A 38 1.98 -4.77 13.53
C PHE A 38 0.92 -5.01 12.46
N ARG A 39 0.15 -3.97 12.16
CA ARG A 39 -0.94 -4.01 11.20
C ARG A 39 -0.68 -3.05 10.04
N LEU A 40 -1.05 -3.49 8.85
CA LEU A 40 -1.13 -2.66 7.66
C LEU A 40 -2.60 -2.35 7.41
N ASP A 41 -3.02 -1.13 7.76
CA ASP A 41 -4.43 -0.71 7.63
C ASP A 41 -4.87 -0.67 6.16
N ASP A 42 -3.96 -0.34 5.26
CA ASP A 42 -4.18 -0.34 3.81
C ASP A 42 -3.14 -1.22 3.12
N PHE A 43 -3.27 -2.53 3.30
CA PHE A 43 -2.33 -3.52 2.79
C PHE A 43 -2.15 -3.43 1.27
N GLU A 44 -3.24 -3.24 0.52
CA GLU A 44 -3.22 -3.22 -0.95
C GLU A 44 -2.38 -2.04 -1.47
N ASN A 45 -2.54 -0.87 -0.85
CA ASN A 45 -1.89 0.37 -1.25
C ASN A 45 -0.58 0.65 -0.50
N THR A 46 -0.15 -0.26 0.38
CA THR A 46 1.15 -0.16 1.07
C THR A 46 2.23 -0.89 0.28
N GLY A 47 3.28 -0.18 -0.08
CA GLY A 47 4.48 -0.70 -0.74
C GLY A 47 5.74 -0.46 0.06
N ASN A 48 6.88 -1.04 -0.38
CA ASN A 48 8.23 -0.79 0.15
C ASN A 48 8.31 -0.75 1.68
N VAL A 49 7.76 -1.76 2.35
CA VAL A 49 7.80 -1.80 3.81
C VAL A 49 9.20 -2.10 4.30
N LEU A 50 9.74 -1.24 5.14
CA LEU A 50 11.07 -1.33 5.70
C LEU A 50 11.00 -1.39 7.23
N LEU A 51 11.77 -2.30 7.80
CA LEU A 51 12.07 -2.35 9.24
C LEU A 51 13.42 -1.70 9.46
N SER A 52 13.49 -0.63 10.25
CA SER A 52 14.72 0.05 10.63
C SER A 52 14.94 -0.07 12.13
N PHE A 53 16.16 -0.34 12.55
CA PHE A 53 16.52 -0.40 13.97
C PHE A 53 18.01 -0.16 14.21
N SER A 54 18.38 0.16 15.44
CA SER A 54 19.76 0.25 15.91
C SER A 54 20.07 -0.92 16.84
N ALA A 55 21.23 -1.54 16.67
CA ALA A 55 21.72 -2.61 17.53
C ALA A 55 22.97 -2.14 18.30
N THR A 56 22.87 -2.02 19.64
CA THR A 56 23.96 -1.51 20.49
C THR A 56 24.82 -2.62 21.07
N LYS A 57 24.24 -3.67 21.64
CA LYS A 57 24.96 -4.93 21.88
C LYS A 57 24.79 -5.84 20.69
N ARG A 58 25.85 -6.52 20.27
CA ARG A 58 25.87 -7.32 19.04
C ARG A 58 26.76 -8.52 19.21
N LYS A 59 26.21 -9.64 19.68
CA LYS A 59 26.93 -10.91 19.80
C LYS A 59 26.08 -12.06 19.31
N GLY A 60 26.61 -12.83 18.38
CA GLY A 60 25.92 -13.95 17.72
C GLY A 60 25.29 -13.52 16.39
N ILE A 61 24.46 -14.40 15.82
CA ILE A 61 23.69 -14.15 14.59
C ILE A 61 22.28 -13.71 15.02
N LEU A 62 21.89 -12.52 14.60
CA LEU A 62 20.52 -12.03 14.77
C LEU A 62 19.64 -12.61 13.68
N THR A 63 18.55 -13.25 14.06
CA THR A 63 17.54 -13.78 13.14
C THR A 63 16.23 -13.05 13.34
N ILE A 64 15.67 -12.52 12.26
CA ILE A 64 14.34 -11.89 12.24
C ILE A 64 13.46 -12.68 11.28
N LYS A 65 12.29 -13.09 11.75
CA LYS A 65 11.27 -13.76 10.95
C LYS A 65 10.05 -12.86 10.80
N LEU A 66 9.53 -12.80 9.59
CA LEU A 66 8.24 -12.19 9.27
C LEU A 66 7.25 -13.30 8.94
N ASN A 67 6.18 -13.42 9.73
CA ASN A 67 5.13 -14.43 9.53
C ASN A 67 5.72 -15.86 9.38
N ASP A 68 6.71 -16.17 10.24
CA ASP A 68 7.48 -17.43 10.32
C ASP A 68 8.55 -17.62 9.23
N GLU A 69 8.65 -16.74 8.22
CA GLU A 69 9.69 -16.75 7.18
C GLU A 69 10.89 -15.88 7.57
N VAL A 70 12.11 -16.38 7.35
CA VAL A 70 13.35 -15.65 7.67
C VAL A 70 13.56 -14.50 6.69
N VAL A 71 13.57 -13.26 7.20
CA VAL A 71 13.83 -12.03 6.41
C VAL A 71 15.20 -11.41 6.69
N TYR A 72 15.83 -11.79 7.80
CA TYR A 72 17.17 -11.35 8.17
C TYR A 72 17.87 -12.42 9.02
N GLU A 73 19.11 -12.80 8.67
CA GLU A 73 19.93 -13.76 9.43
C GLU A 73 21.41 -13.44 9.26
N TYR A 74 21.89 -12.47 10.05
CA TYR A 74 23.28 -12.00 9.97
C TYR A 74 23.80 -11.52 11.33
N ALA A 75 25.13 -11.47 11.47
CA ALA A 75 25.82 -10.69 12.48
C ALA A 75 26.08 -9.28 11.92
N PRO A 76 25.28 -8.27 12.28
CA PRO A 76 25.37 -6.94 11.65
C PRO A 76 26.69 -6.26 11.97
N LYS A 77 27.34 -5.70 10.94
CA LYS A 77 28.59 -4.93 11.07
C LYS A 77 28.34 -3.50 11.50
N HIS A 78 27.17 -2.96 11.17
CA HIS A 78 26.79 -1.57 11.46
C HIS A 78 25.79 -1.52 12.62
N VAL A 79 25.74 -0.36 13.30
CA VAL A 79 24.77 -0.12 14.37
C VAL A 79 23.36 0.00 13.82
N ASN A 80 23.19 0.75 12.73
CA ASN A 80 21.90 0.98 12.09
C ASN A 80 21.68 -0.04 10.99
N ILE A 81 20.57 -0.73 11.06
CA ILE A 81 20.18 -1.80 10.13
C ILE A 81 18.82 -1.44 9.52
N VAL A 82 18.70 -1.68 8.22
CA VAL A 82 17.44 -1.58 7.48
C VAL A 82 17.18 -2.91 6.79
N VAL A 83 16.01 -3.49 7.03
CA VAL A 83 15.58 -4.75 6.44
C VAL A 83 14.34 -4.49 5.61
N LYS A 84 14.36 -4.86 4.33
CA LYS A 84 13.19 -4.79 3.46
C LYS A 84 12.27 -5.98 3.78
N LEU A 85 11.00 -5.69 4.02
CA LEU A 85 9.97 -6.69 4.21
C LEU A 85 9.24 -6.92 2.88
N GLU A 86 9.48 -8.09 2.28
CA GLU A 86 8.93 -8.38 0.96
C GLU A 86 7.39 -8.45 0.98
N LYS A 87 6.75 -7.79 0.02
CA LYS A 87 5.28 -7.71 -0.08
C LYS A 87 4.61 -9.09 -0.09
N ALA A 88 5.25 -10.08 -0.70
CA ALA A 88 4.75 -11.45 -0.77
C ALA A 88 4.62 -12.14 0.59
N LEU A 89 5.39 -11.71 1.60
CA LEU A 89 5.37 -12.24 2.96
C LEU A 89 4.47 -11.44 3.90
N LEU A 90 4.06 -10.24 3.50
CA LEU A 90 3.22 -9.34 4.28
C LEU A 90 1.74 -9.76 4.20
N LYS A 91 1.02 -9.43 5.25
CA LYS A 91 -0.43 -9.61 5.42
C LYS A 91 -1.01 -8.33 6.02
N SER A 92 -2.33 -8.25 6.19
CA SER A 92 -2.96 -7.16 6.95
C SER A 92 -2.50 -7.15 8.42
N GLU A 93 -2.34 -8.33 9.03
CA GLU A 93 -1.75 -8.48 10.36
C GLU A 93 -0.46 -9.29 10.26
N ASN A 94 0.61 -8.76 10.84
CA ASN A 94 1.96 -9.31 10.71
C ASN A 94 2.59 -9.57 12.06
N LYS A 95 3.47 -10.58 12.08
CA LYS A 95 4.26 -10.98 13.21
C LYS A 95 5.74 -10.91 12.85
N LEU A 96 6.53 -10.15 13.61
CA LEU A 96 7.99 -10.17 13.59
C LEU A 96 8.51 -10.88 14.82
N GLU A 97 9.32 -11.90 14.63
CA GLU A 97 10.01 -12.60 15.71
C GLU A 97 11.51 -12.34 15.62
N PHE A 98 12.07 -11.84 16.73
CA PHE A 98 13.50 -11.57 16.88
C PHE A 98 14.11 -12.63 17.79
N SER A 99 15.19 -13.21 17.35
CA SER A 99 15.94 -14.21 18.09
C SER A 99 17.45 -14.10 17.79
N VAL A 100 18.27 -14.74 18.60
CA VAL A 100 19.71 -14.79 18.38
C VAL A 100 20.21 -16.23 18.47
N SER A 101 21.26 -16.55 17.72
CA SER A 101 21.86 -17.88 17.68
C SER A 101 22.31 -18.37 19.06
N SER A 102 22.29 -19.69 19.24
CA SER A 102 22.83 -20.31 20.47
C SER A 102 24.35 -20.12 20.57
N VAL A 103 24.88 -20.22 21.78
CA VAL A 103 26.32 -20.13 22.07
C VAL A 103 27.08 -21.43 21.79
N GLY A 104 26.36 -22.50 21.38
CA GLY A 104 26.97 -23.82 21.13
C GLY A 104 27.57 -24.44 22.38
N ILE A 105 28.83 -24.85 22.31
CA ILE A 105 29.55 -25.47 23.43
C ILE A 105 30.07 -24.47 24.46
N SER A 106 30.00 -23.18 24.18
CA SER A 106 30.48 -22.12 25.07
C SER A 106 29.41 -21.77 26.10
N PHE A 107 29.08 -22.72 27.00
CA PHE A 107 27.96 -22.60 27.94
C PHE A 107 28.09 -21.44 28.95
N TRP A 108 29.29 -20.83 29.12
CA TRP A 108 29.55 -19.66 29.95
C TRP A 108 29.30 -18.33 29.22
N GLU A 109 28.98 -18.37 27.93
CA GLU A 109 28.71 -17.19 27.13
C GLU A 109 27.21 -16.95 26.94
N THR A 110 26.88 -15.75 26.51
CA THR A 110 25.52 -15.38 26.08
C THR A 110 25.62 -14.60 24.80
N ASN A 111 24.89 -15.00 23.78
CA ASN A 111 24.63 -14.19 22.60
C ASN A 111 23.48 -13.23 22.88
N GLU A 112 23.67 -11.95 22.57
CA GLU A 112 22.71 -10.92 22.96
C GLU A 112 22.72 -9.76 21.95
N TYR A 113 21.53 -9.20 21.74
CA TYR A 113 21.32 -7.94 21.02
C TYR A 113 20.40 -7.04 21.84
N ASP A 114 20.83 -5.78 22.03
CA ASP A 114 19.96 -4.71 22.49
C ASP A 114 19.52 -3.91 21.25
N LEU A 115 18.22 -3.84 21.02
CA LEU A 115 17.61 -3.22 19.85
C LEU A 115 16.85 -1.96 20.27
N GLU A 116 17.13 -0.88 19.57
CA GLU A 116 16.60 0.47 19.84
C GLU A 116 16.17 1.14 18.55
N ASN A 117 15.42 2.23 18.64
CA ASN A 117 14.94 3.02 17.51
C ASN A 117 14.27 2.17 16.42
N ILE A 118 13.44 1.23 16.86
CA ILE A 118 12.82 0.25 15.98
C ILE A 118 11.56 0.88 15.38
N VAL A 119 11.57 1.04 14.06
CA VAL A 119 10.48 1.67 13.31
C VAL A 119 10.18 0.84 12.08
N ILE A 120 8.91 0.67 11.81
CA ILE A 120 8.40 0.11 10.55
C ILE A 120 7.83 1.27 9.73
N VAL A 121 8.36 1.44 8.53
CA VAL A 121 7.89 2.46 7.58
C VAL A 121 7.44 1.79 6.29
N GLY A 122 6.53 2.41 5.59
CA GLY A 122 6.07 1.94 4.28
C GLY A 122 5.61 3.09 3.40
N ASP A 123 5.71 2.89 2.11
CA ASP A 123 5.14 3.80 1.13
C ASP A 123 3.64 3.55 1.04
N ILE A 124 2.82 4.51 1.48
CA ILE A 124 1.37 4.42 1.36
C ILE A 124 0.92 5.29 0.20
N THR A 125 0.31 4.64 -0.80
CA THR A 125 -0.32 5.35 -1.90
C THR A 125 -1.62 5.98 -1.42
N ASP A 126 -1.70 7.31 -1.48
CA ASP A 126 -2.94 8.03 -1.17
C ASP A 126 -3.97 7.80 -2.29
N THR A 127 -4.93 6.92 -2.03
CA THR A 127 -6.02 6.60 -2.96
C THR A 127 -7.18 7.59 -2.88
N SER A 128 -7.18 8.52 -1.93
CA SER A 128 -8.26 9.51 -1.76
C SER A 128 -8.40 10.45 -2.96
N ARG A 129 -7.34 10.58 -3.77
CA ARG A 129 -7.31 11.38 -5.00
C ARG A 129 -7.50 10.57 -6.29
N GLN A 130 -7.81 9.29 -6.18
CA GLN A 130 -8.08 8.43 -7.34
C GLN A 130 -9.54 8.51 -7.81
N GLU A 131 -10.23 9.55 -7.40
CA GLU A 131 -11.60 9.83 -7.80
C GLU A 131 -11.70 11.24 -8.41
N SER A 132 -12.31 11.33 -9.58
CA SER A 132 -12.67 12.59 -10.23
C SER A 132 -14.17 12.62 -10.45
N LYS A 133 -14.82 13.69 -10.02
CA LYS A 133 -16.25 13.90 -10.17
C LYS A 133 -16.52 15.10 -11.08
N ASN A 134 -17.32 14.89 -12.11
CA ASN A 134 -17.89 15.94 -12.96
C ASN A 134 -19.39 16.01 -12.76
N VAL A 135 -19.90 17.22 -12.65
CA VAL A 135 -21.33 17.50 -12.46
C VAL A 135 -21.84 18.30 -13.65
N PHE A 136 -23.01 17.93 -14.14
CA PHE A 136 -23.74 18.68 -15.18
C PHE A 136 -25.23 18.62 -14.90
N GLU A 137 -25.98 19.55 -15.48
CA GLU A 137 -27.42 19.66 -15.28
C GLU A 137 -28.15 19.43 -16.60
N LEU A 138 -29.28 18.72 -16.54
CA LEU A 138 -30.24 18.60 -17.62
C LEU A 138 -31.54 19.22 -17.17
N THR A 139 -32.04 20.18 -17.93
CA THR A 139 -33.38 20.72 -17.69
C THR A 139 -34.44 19.65 -17.98
N ASP A 140 -35.63 19.77 -17.42
CA ASP A 140 -36.74 18.88 -17.68
C ASP A 140 -37.03 18.76 -19.20
N ALA A 141 -36.98 19.87 -19.93
CA ALA A 141 -37.19 19.89 -21.37
C ALA A 141 -36.11 19.15 -22.15
N GLU A 142 -34.83 19.28 -21.78
CA GLU A 142 -33.72 18.54 -22.38
C GLU A 142 -33.84 17.05 -22.09
N PHE A 143 -34.14 16.69 -20.86
CA PHE A 143 -34.25 15.30 -20.46
C PHE A 143 -35.42 14.58 -21.17
N LEU A 144 -36.58 15.25 -21.29
CA LEU A 144 -37.75 14.71 -21.99
C LEU A 144 -37.53 14.52 -23.51
N ASN A 145 -36.66 15.33 -24.12
CA ASN A 145 -36.34 15.25 -25.55
C ASN A 145 -35.04 14.49 -25.83
N LEU A 146 -34.41 13.87 -24.80
CA LEU A 146 -33.15 13.18 -24.96
C LEU A 146 -33.34 11.78 -25.52
N GLU A 147 -33.04 11.58 -26.83
CA GLU A 147 -33.17 10.30 -27.50
C GLU A 147 -31.99 9.35 -27.27
N SER A 148 -30.80 9.92 -27.09
CA SER A 148 -29.57 9.16 -26.81
C SER A 148 -28.57 9.95 -25.99
N ALA A 149 -27.79 9.29 -25.16
CA ALA A 149 -26.65 9.86 -24.45
C ALA A 149 -25.52 8.86 -24.38
N THR A 150 -24.32 9.31 -24.71
CA THR A 150 -23.12 8.47 -24.70
C THR A 150 -21.98 9.17 -23.98
N LEU A 151 -21.29 8.42 -23.11
CA LEU A 151 -20.05 8.86 -22.51
C LEU A 151 -18.87 8.42 -23.39
N ARG A 152 -17.95 9.35 -23.65
CA ARG A 152 -16.71 9.10 -24.40
C ARG A 152 -15.54 9.69 -23.62
N PHE A 153 -14.47 8.92 -23.47
CA PHE A 153 -13.24 9.39 -22.84
C PHE A 153 -12.02 8.64 -23.39
N VAL A 154 -10.86 9.22 -23.21
CA VAL A 154 -9.56 8.62 -23.51
C VAL A 154 -8.78 8.57 -22.20
N PRO A 155 -8.39 7.39 -21.70
CA PRO A 155 -7.60 7.28 -20.49
C PRO A 155 -6.12 7.52 -20.81
N TYR A 156 -5.54 8.56 -20.26
CA TYR A 156 -4.09 8.80 -20.31
C TYR A 156 -3.45 8.22 -19.06
N CYS A 157 -2.40 7.41 -19.22
CA CYS A 157 -1.72 6.74 -18.12
C CYS A 157 -0.35 7.37 -17.89
N SER A 158 -0.11 7.91 -16.71
CA SER A 158 1.20 8.47 -16.39
C SER A 158 2.16 7.41 -15.86
N GLY A 159 3.03 6.89 -16.73
CA GLY A 159 4.31 6.26 -16.39
C GLY A 159 4.31 5.00 -15.52
N VAL A 160 3.18 4.43 -15.15
CA VAL A 160 3.09 3.25 -14.27
C VAL A 160 2.80 1.99 -15.08
N ARG A 161 3.60 0.95 -14.89
CA ARG A 161 3.42 -0.34 -15.56
C ARG A 161 2.23 -1.16 -15.04
N ASP A 162 1.72 -0.85 -13.86
CA ASP A 162 0.61 -1.56 -13.21
C ASP A 162 -0.55 -0.58 -12.99
N ILE A 163 -1.38 -0.47 -14.02
CA ILE A 163 -2.61 0.32 -14.00
C ILE A 163 -3.75 -0.56 -13.48
N GLY A 164 -4.50 -0.04 -12.49
CA GLY A 164 -5.63 -0.73 -11.92
C GLY A 164 -6.89 -0.66 -12.79
N THR A 165 -7.98 -1.16 -12.27
CA THR A 165 -9.30 -1.04 -12.88
C THR A 165 -9.78 0.40 -12.77
N LEU A 166 -10.23 0.95 -13.91
CA LEU A 166 -10.98 2.21 -13.96
C LEU A 166 -12.47 1.87 -13.91
N ALA A 167 -13.15 2.34 -12.88
CA ALA A 167 -14.61 2.29 -12.76
C ALA A 167 -15.18 3.66 -13.06
N VAL A 168 -16.25 3.71 -13.87
CA VAL A 168 -17.00 4.93 -14.16
C VAL A 168 -18.45 4.72 -13.76
N SER A 169 -18.97 5.64 -12.95
CA SER A 169 -20.38 5.65 -12.56
C SER A 169 -21.07 6.96 -12.97
N VAL A 170 -22.34 6.86 -13.30
CA VAL A 170 -23.23 7.98 -13.57
C VAL A 170 -24.38 7.88 -12.56
N ASN A 171 -24.57 8.91 -11.76
CA ASN A 171 -25.58 8.95 -10.69
C ASN A 171 -25.53 7.69 -9.80
N ASN A 172 -24.32 7.29 -9.35
CA ASN A 172 -24.04 6.08 -8.55
C ASN A 172 -24.31 4.74 -9.28
N ARG A 173 -24.65 4.75 -10.55
CA ARG A 173 -24.78 3.53 -11.36
C ARG A 173 -23.49 3.30 -12.13
N GLU A 174 -22.82 2.18 -11.89
CA GLU A 174 -21.63 1.79 -12.63
C GLU A 174 -22.01 1.53 -14.10
N VAL A 175 -21.32 2.23 -15.00
CA VAL A 175 -21.53 2.13 -16.46
C VAL A 175 -20.29 1.57 -17.17
N TYR A 176 -19.14 1.55 -16.50
CA TYR A 176 -17.90 1.00 -17.02
C TYR A 176 -17.02 0.51 -15.86
N SER A 177 -16.38 -0.66 -16.04
CA SER A 177 -15.40 -1.20 -15.10
C SER A 177 -14.45 -2.12 -15.85
N ALA A 178 -13.23 -1.67 -16.11
CA ALA A 178 -12.19 -2.44 -16.79
C ALA A 178 -10.80 -1.82 -16.58
N VAL A 179 -9.75 -2.55 -16.94
CA VAL A 179 -8.41 -1.99 -17.14
C VAL A 179 -8.37 -1.47 -18.59
N PRO A 180 -8.40 -0.14 -18.81
CA PRO A 180 -8.43 0.40 -20.16
C PRO A 180 -7.06 0.31 -20.84
N VAL A 181 -7.06 0.38 -22.16
CA VAL A 181 -5.83 0.60 -22.93
C VAL A 181 -5.49 2.09 -22.83
N CYS A 182 -4.26 2.41 -22.42
CA CYS A 182 -3.81 3.80 -22.31
C CYS A 182 -3.69 4.45 -23.69
N ASP A 183 -4.01 5.73 -23.75
CA ASP A 183 -3.97 6.56 -24.96
C ASP A 183 -4.91 6.11 -26.08
N ASP A 184 -5.84 5.19 -25.80
CA ASP A 184 -6.79 4.66 -26.74
C ASP A 184 -8.23 5.01 -26.33
N PRO A 185 -9.08 5.50 -27.22
CA PRO A 185 -10.45 5.87 -26.88
C PRO A 185 -11.27 4.63 -26.46
N VAL A 186 -11.91 4.74 -25.30
CA VAL A 186 -12.87 3.72 -24.88
C VAL A 186 -14.10 3.75 -25.80
N LYS A 187 -14.64 2.58 -26.13
CA LYS A 187 -15.88 2.49 -26.93
C LYS A 187 -16.98 3.34 -26.29
N PRO A 188 -17.77 4.09 -27.09
CA PRO A 188 -18.86 4.91 -26.56
C PRO A 188 -19.80 4.10 -25.67
N ILE A 189 -20.01 4.57 -24.44
CA ILE A 189 -20.82 3.90 -23.41
C ILE A 189 -22.20 4.54 -23.40
N PRO A 190 -23.30 3.81 -23.64
CA PRO A 190 -24.64 4.36 -23.53
C PRO A 190 -24.98 4.64 -22.07
N ILE A 191 -25.33 5.89 -21.75
CA ILE A 191 -25.61 6.33 -20.39
C ILE A 191 -27.04 6.88 -20.19
N LEU A 192 -27.88 6.87 -21.21
CA LEU A 192 -29.24 7.42 -21.15
C LEU A 192 -30.03 6.89 -19.96
N GLY A 193 -29.99 5.60 -19.71
CA GLY A 193 -30.69 4.95 -18.61
C GLY A 193 -30.13 5.25 -17.21
N ALA A 194 -29.03 5.97 -17.09
CA ALA A 194 -28.42 6.41 -15.84
C ALA A 194 -28.60 7.90 -15.58
N LEU A 195 -29.18 8.65 -16.52
CA LEU A 195 -29.43 10.08 -16.40
C LEU A 195 -30.80 10.37 -15.78
N SER A 196 -30.90 11.57 -15.20
CA SER A 196 -32.15 12.13 -14.66
C SER A 196 -32.28 13.63 -15.03
N ALA A 197 -33.47 14.18 -14.93
CA ALA A 197 -33.65 15.62 -14.96
C ALA A 197 -32.99 16.24 -13.74
N GLY A 198 -32.45 17.44 -13.88
CA GLY A 198 -31.68 18.15 -12.85
C GLY A 198 -30.21 17.75 -12.86
N GLU A 199 -29.61 17.77 -11.68
CA GLU A 199 -28.18 17.50 -11.50
C GLU A 199 -27.85 16.04 -11.76
N ASN A 200 -26.82 15.83 -12.59
CA ASN A 200 -26.22 14.52 -12.88
C ASN A 200 -24.73 14.57 -12.55
N ASN A 201 -24.18 13.47 -12.09
CA ASN A 201 -22.76 13.33 -11.81
C ASN A 201 -22.15 12.15 -12.56
N VAL A 202 -20.92 12.33 -13.03
CA VAL A 202 -20.06 11.29 -13.56
C VAL A 202 -18.85 11.20 -12.66
N VAL A 203 -18.62 10.02 -12.11
CA VAL A 203 -17.49 9.74 -11.21
C VAL A 203 -16.57 8.72 -11.87
N PHE A 204 -15.30 9.08 -11.99
CA PHE A 204 -14.21 8.21 -12.43
C PHE A 204 -13.42 7.80 -11.20
N LYS A 205 -13.25 6.51 -10.98
CA LYS A 205 -12.51 5.96 -9.83
C LYS A 205 -11.54 4.89 -10.29
N THR A 206 -10.31 4.93 -9.81
CA THR A 206 -9.31 3.90 -10.11
C THR A 206 -8.91 3.15 -8.84
N THR A 207 -8.61 1.85 -8.98
CA THR A 207 -8.13 1.02 -7.87
C THR A 207 -6.62 1.12 -7.70
N LYS A 208 -5.88 1.38 -8.78
CA LYS A 208 -4.43 1.57 -8.79
C LYS A 208 -4.03 2.48 -9.94
N GLY A 209 -2.89 3.15 -9.79
CA GLY A 209 -2.34 3.99 -10.85
C GLY A 209 -3.09 5.31 -11.02
N ILE A 210 -2.74 6.02 -12.08
CA ILE A 210 -3.28 7.35 -12.40
C ILE A 210 -3.78 7.34 -13.82
N TYR A 211 -5.02 7.77 -13.97
CA TYR A 211 -5.61 8.12 -15.26
C TYR A 211 -5.90 9.63 -15.27
N SER A 212 -5.66 10.28 -16.37
CA SER A 212 -6.04 11.68 -16.63
C SER A 212 -6.85 11.80 -17.92
#